data_d53272de002ecb910751aec3d3392bef
#
_entry.id   d53272de002ecb910751aec3d3392bef
#
_cell.length_a   1.000
_cell.length_b   1.000
_cell.length_c   1.000
_cell.angle_alpha   90.00
_cell.angle_beta   90.00
_cell.angle_gamma   90.00
#
_symmetry.space_group_name_H-M   'P 1'
#
loop_
_entity.id
_entity.type
_entity.pdbx_description
1 polymer ?
#
loop_
_entity_poly.entity_id
_entity_poly.type
_entity_poly.pdbx_seq_one_letter_code
_entity_poly.pdbx_strand_id
1 'polypeptide(L)' 'MSLQRAIDLIVALRRHPEGMTTAQLSEALGVCSRTVRRYMSAWQMAGWVQAELGRGGIKIWRVV' A
#
# COMPACT_ATOMS: atom_id res chain seq x y z
N MET A 1 -14.91 6.27 -2.51
CA MET A 1 -14.01 5.13 -2.72
C MET A 1 -14.73 3.84 -2.43
N SER A 2 -14.48 2.81 -3.20
CA SER A 2 -15.22 1.57 -3.05
C SER A 2 -14.52 0.64 -2.06
N LEU A 3 -15.34 -0.15 -1.35
CA LEU A 3 -14.83 -1.19 -0.47
C LEU A 3 -13.97 -2.20 -1.25
N GLN A 4 -14.34 -2.44 -2.52
CA GLN A 4 -13.58 -3.36 -3.37
C GLN A 4 -12.14 -2.89 -3.57
N ARG A 5 -11.91 -1.59 -3.72
CA ARG A 5 -10.56 -1.05 -3.88
C ARG A 5 -9.73 -1.27 -2.61
N ALA A 6 -10.33 -1.09 -1.44
CA ALA A 6 -9.65 -1.33 -0.19
C ALA A 6 -9.26 -2.82 -0.05
N ILE A 7 -10.17 -3.70 -0.39
CA ILE A 7 -9.91 -5.14 -0.37
C ILE A 7 -8.78 -5.50 -1.35
N ASP A 8 -8.83 -4.97 -2.56
CA ASP A 8 -7.80 -5.24 -3.57
C ASP A 8 -6.41 -4.81 -3.10
N LEU A 9 -6.33 -3.65 -2.44
CA LEU A 9 -5.06 -3.14 -1.92
C LEU A 9 -4.49 -4.06 -0.82
N ILE A 10 -5.33 -4.46 0.13
CA ILE A 10 -4.84 -5.30 1.22
C ILE A 10 -4.46 -6.70 0.73
N VAL A 11 -5.21 -7.24 -0.22
CA VAL A 11 -4.90 -8.54 -0.83
C VAL A 11 -3.56 -8.48 -1.57
N ALA A 12 -3.33 -7.42 -2.34
CA ALA A 12 -2.07 -7.24 -3.06
C ALA A 12 -0.89 -7.21 -2.08
N LEU A 13 -1.02 -6.46 -0.98
CA LEU A 13 0.04 -6.39 0.03
C LEU A 13 0.29 -7.74 0.69
N ARG A 14 -0.76 -8.51 0.98
CA ARG A 14 -0.62 -9.81 1.61
C ARG A 14 0.05 -10.84 0.70
N ARG A 15 -0.09 -10.67 -0.61
CA ARG A 15 0.59 -11.53 -1.59
C ARG A 15 2.05 -11.18 -1.79
N HIS A 16 2.48 -10.02 -1.31
CA HIS A 16 3.84 -9.53 -1.44
C HIS A 16 4.44 -9.24 -0.07
N PRO A 17 4.84 -10.29 0.68
CA PRO A 17 5.40 -10.11 2.02
C PRO A 17 6.69 -9.27 2.03
N GLU A 18 7.37 -9.18 0.87
CA GLU A 18 8.53 -8.31 0.72
C GLU A 18 8.15 -6.83 0.69
N GLY A 19 6.88 -6.54 0.53
CA GLY A 19 6.36 -5.18 0.46
C GLY A 19 6.18 -4.66 -0.94
N MET A 20 5.42 -3.58 -1.07
CA MET A 20 5.17 -2.90 -2.35
C MET A 20 5.29 -1.39 -2.16
N THR A 21 5.79 -0.71 -3.19
CA THR A 21 5.83 0.75 -3.21
C THR A 21 4.44 1.29 -3.58
N THR A 22 4.22 2.58 -3.29
CA THR A 22 3.00 3.28 -3.72
C THR A 22 2.82 3.17 -5.23
N ALA A 23 3.90 3.35 -6.00
CA ALA A 23 3.84 3.26 -7.45
C ALA A 23 3.44 1.87 -7.93
N GLN A 24 3.99 0.83 -7.32
CA GLN A 24 3.65 -0.55 -7.67
C GLN A 24 2.18 -0.85 -7.38
N LEU A 25 1.68 -0.40 -6.24
CA LEU A 25 0.26 -0.58 -5.89
C LEU A 25 -0.65 0.17 -6.83
N SER A 26 -0.30 1.41 -7.15
CA SER A 26 -1.05 2.24 -8.09
C SER A 26 -1.14 1.57 -9.45
N GLU A 27 -0.03 1.10 -9.98
CA GLU A 27 0.04 0.47 -11.29
C GLU A 27 -0.71 -0.86 -11.33
N ALA A 28 -0.51 -1.69 -10.32
CA ALA A 28 -1.11 -3.02 -10.28
C ALA A 28 -2.64 -2.99 -10.19
N LEU A 29 -3.19 -1.99 -9.52
CA LEU A 29 -4.63 -1.93 -9.24
C LEU A 29 -5.35 -0.83 -10.03
N GLY A 30 -4.64 -0.05 -10.82
CA GLY A 30 -5.23 1.05 -11.56
C GLY A 30 -5.84 2.13 -10.67
N VAL A 31 -5.27 2.33 -9.48
CA VAL A 31 -5.71 3.33 -8.51
C VAL A 31 -4.66 4.43 -8.47
N CYS A 32 -5.06 5.69 -8.46
CA CYS A 32 -4.08 6.78 -8.45
C CYS A 32 -3.25 6.74 -7.16
N SER A 33 -1.99 7.17 -7.26
CA SER A 33 -1.06 7.10 -6.14
C SER A 33 -1.52 7.92 -4.93
N ARG A 34 -2.24 9.01 -5.15
CA ARG A 34 -2.82 9.80 -4.07
C ARG A 34 -3.78 8.97 -3.22
N THR A 35 -4.65 8.20 -3.88
CA THR A 35 -5.60 7.32 -3.22
C THR A 35 -4.87 6.21 -2.46
N VAL A 36 -3.86 5.61 -3.08
CA VAL A 36 -3.04 4.58 -2.43
C VAL A 36 -2.42 5.14 -1.15
N ARG A 37 -1.82 6.32 -1.22
CA ARG A 37 -1.19 6.95 -0.04
C ARG A 37 -2.20 7.20 1.07
N ARG A 38 -3.42 7.60 0.72
CA ARG A 38 -4.47 7.85 1.72
C ARG A 38 -4.84 6.58 2.47
N TYR A 39 -5.02 5.47 1.75
CA TYR A 39 -5.28 4.18 2.38
C TYR A 39 -4.12 3.72 3.24
N MET A 40 -2.90 3.82 2.71
CA MET A 40 -1.72 3.38 3.44
C MET A 40 -1.52 4.18 4.72
N SER A 41 -1.72 5.49 4.67
CA SER A 41 -1.62 6.34 5.86
C SER A 41 -2.64 5.95 6.92
N ALA A 42 -3.89 5.74 6.51
CA ALA A 42 -4.94 5.34 7.44
C ALA A 42 -4.63 3.98 8.08
N TRP A 43 -4.20 3.01 7.28
CA TRP A 43 -3.89 1.68 7.78
C TRP A 43 -2.62 1.65 8.63
N GLN A 44 -1.67 2.52 8.33
CA GLN A 44 -0.48 2.68 9.15
C GLN A 44 -0.85 3.18 10.55
N MET A 45 -1.74 4.16 10.62
CA MET A 45 -2.23 4.68 11.90
C MET A 45 -3.01 3.61 12.67
N ALA A 46 -3.71 2.74 11.97
CA ALA A 46 -4.44 1.63 12.59
C ALA A 46 -3.52 0.47 13.00
N GLY A 47 -2.26 0.50 12.58
CA GLY A 47 -1.32 -0.56 12.89
C GLY A 47 -1.41 -1.77 11.98
N TRP A 48 -2.11 -1.65 10.84
CA TRP A 48 -2.29 -2.76 9.91
C TRP A 48 -1.16 -2.88 8.89
N VAL A 49 -0.53 -1.78 8.55
CA VAL A 49 0.62 -1.77 7.64
C VAL A 49 1.73 -0.95 8.25
N GLN A 50 2.95 -1.20 7.80
CA GLN A 50 4.11 -0.42 8.18
C GLN A 50 4.86 0.01 6.93
N ALA A 51 5.58 1.12 7.04
CA ALA A 51 6.38 1.65 5.96
C ALA A 51 7.87 1.46 6.29
N GLU A 52 8.62 1.05 5.29
CA GLU A 52 10.07 1.00 5.37
C GLU A 52 10.64 1.89 4.28
N LEU A 53 11.81 2.45 4.50
CA LEU A 53 12.53 3.18 3.47
C LEU A 53 13.38 2.20 2.68
N GLY A 54 13.10 2.10 1.39
CA GLY A 54 13.91 1.33 0.47
C GLY A 54 15.00 2.19 -0.16
N ARG A 55 15.57 1.71 -1.24
CA ARG A 55 16.57 2.43 -2.01
C ARG A 55 16.06 3.80 -2.46
N GLY A 56 16.91 4.80 -2.35
CA GLY A 56 16.58 6.14 -2.80
C GLY A 56 15.50 6.81 -1.97
N GLY A 57 15.22 6.33 -0.76
CA GLY A 57 14.22 6.90 0.11
C GLY A 57 12.79 6.59 -0.28
N ILE A 58 12.59 5.60 -1.16
CA ILE A 58 11.24 5.20 -1.59
C ILE A 58 10.59 4.39 -0.47
N LYS A 59 9.36 4.75 -0.11
CA LYS A 59 8.60 4.00 0.89
C LYS A 59 8.13 2.66 0.33
N ILE A 60 8.31 1.62 1.13
CA ILE A 60 7.80 0.28 0.83
C ILE A 60 6.77 -0.05 1.90
N TRP A 61 5.57 -0.38 1.47
CA TRP A 61 4.46 -0.71 2.36
C TRP A 61 4.37 -2.22 2.54
N ARG A 62 4.09 -2.63 3.76
CA ARG A 62 4.10 -4.03 4.12
C ARG A 62 3.03 -4.27 5.19
N VAL A 63 2.31 -5.39 5.08
CA VAL A 63 1.34 -5.78 6.11
C VAL A 63 2.10 -6.20 7.36
N VAL A 64 1.63 -5.72 8.50
CA VAL A 64 2.18 -6.07 9.81
C VAL A 64 1.91 -7.53 10.16
#